data_92e4c9c97cf4048286679e1c502c2969
#
_entry.id   92e4c9c97cf4048286679e1c502c2969
#
_cell.length_a   1.000
_cell.length_b   1.000
_cell.length_c   1.000
_cell.angle_alpha   90.00
_cell.angle_beta   90.00
_cell.angle_gamma   90.00
#
_symmetry.space_group_name_H-M   'P 1'
#
loop_
_entity.id
_entity.type
_entity.pdbx_description
1 polymer ?
#
loop_
_entity_poly.entity_id
_entity_poly.type
_entity_poly.pdbx_seq_one_letter_code
_entity_poly.pdbx_strand_id
1 'polypeptide(L)'
;MLECEYFVQIGAYGNKKYALEAKSMLQAEIQKISIDELYSTIQPGKLLHSVISGPYENKSSANNAKEKITKTGFEPQLKERCKQK
;
A
#
# COMPACT_ATOMS: atom_id res chain seq x y z
N MET A 1 -9.44 8.72 22.76
CA MET A 1 -10.21 8.25 21.59
C MET A 1 -9.27 7.79 20.50
N LEU A 2 -9.48 6.59 19.95
CA LEU A 2 -8.62 6.06 18.90
C LEU A 2 -9.14 6.45 17.53
N GLU A 3 -8.24 6.95 16.69
CA GLU A 3 -8.51 7.15 15.28
C GLU A 3 -7.77 6.11 14.48
N CYS A 4 -8.49 5.39 13.65
CA CYS A 4 -7.91 4.35 12.82
C CYS A 4 -7.96 4.73 11.36
N GLU A 5 -6.86 4.48 10.68
CA GLU A 5 -6.74 4.63 9.24
C GLU A 5 -6.44 3.27 8.63
N TYR A 6 -6.88 3.07 7.41
CA TYR A 6 -6.69 1.81 6.70
C TYR A 6 -5.86 2.04 5.44
N PHE A 7 -4.94 1.12 5.21
CA PHE A 7 -4.07 1.16 4.03
C PHE A 7 -4.13 -0.18 3.32
N VAL A 8 -3.93 -0.14 2.02
CA VAL A 8 -3.80 -1.37 1.23
C VAL A 8 -2.37 -1.43 0.70
N GLN A 9 -1.60 -2.40 1.20
CA GLN A 9 -0.24 -2.62 0.76
C GLN A 9 -0.27 -3.52 -0.48
N ILE A 10 0.20 -2.98 -1.60
CA ILE A 10 0.15 -3.65 -2.90
C ILE A 10 1.34 -4.58 -3.06
N GLY A 11 2.53 -4.14 -2.64
CA GLY A 11 3.72 -4.96 -2.70
C GLY A 11 4.95 -4.20 -2.23
N ALA A 12 6.03 -4.94 -1.98
CA ALA A 12 7.31 -4.36 -1.60
C ALA A 12 8.36 -4.83 -2.61
N TYR A 13 9.08 -3.88 -3.19
CA TYR A 13 10.03 -4.15 -4.26
C TYR A 13 11.42 -3.69 -3.88
N GLY A 14 12.43 -4.50 -4.20
CA GLY A 14 13.83 -4.14 -3.95
C GLY A 14 14.35 -3.10 -4.93
N ASN A 15 13.68 -2.91 -6.06
CA ASN A 15 14.06 -1.96 -7.08
C ASN A 15 12.93 -0.95 -7.26
N LYS A 16 13.27 0.34 -7.15
CA LYS A 16 12.30 1.43 -7.29
C LYS A 16 11.57 1.40 -8.63
N LYS A 17 12.22 0.95 -9.68
CA LYS A 17 11.61 0.86 -11.01
C LYS A 17 10.36 0.00 -11.01
N TYR A 18 10.39 -1.15 -10.34
CA TYR A 18 9.24 -2.04 -10.27
C TYR A 18 8.12 -1.44 -9.43
N ALA A 19 8.47 -0.72 -8.37
CA ALA A 19 7.48 -0.02 -7.56
C ALA A 19 6.76 1.06 -8.37
N LEU A 20 7.51 1.82 -9.17
CA LEU A 20 6.94 2.84 -10.04
C LEU A 20 6.05 2.25 -11.13
N GLU A 21 6.43 1.10 -11.68
CA GLU A 21 5.60 0.40 -12.67
C GLU A 21 4.28 -0.04 -12.05
N ALA A 22 4.31 -0.63 -10.86
CA ALA A 22 3.10 -1.05 -10.15
C ALA A 22 2.19 0.14 -9.86
N LYS A 23 2.77 1.25 -9.39
CA LYS A 23 2.03 2.48 -9.15
C LYS A 23 1.36 2.98 -10.43
N SER A 24 2.11 3.00 -11.53
CA SER A 24 1.61 3.48 -12.82
C SER A 24 0.44 2.64 -13.32
N MET A 25 0.51 1.31 -13.16
CA MET A 25 -0.55 0.40 -13.56
C MET A 25 -1.86 0.63 -12.80
N LEU A 26 -1.75 1.02 -11.54
CA LEU A 26 -2.91 1.18 -10.65
C LEU A 26 -3.42 2.62 -10.57
N GLN A 27 -2.62 3.60 -10.98
CA GLN A 27 -2.93 5.01 -10.80
C GLN A 27 -4.21 5.45 -11.51
N ALA A 28 -4.59 4.79 -12.59
CA ALA A 28 -5.82 5.10 -13.31
C ALA A 28 -7.07 4.75 -12.50
N GLU A 29 -7.01 3.73 -11.66
CA GLU A 29 -8.15 3.27 -10.85
C GLU A 29 -8.06 3.71 -9.39
N ILE A 30 -6.83 3.85 -8.88
CA ILE A 30 -6.57 4.20 -7.48
C ILE A 30 -5.85 5.55 -7.43
N GLN A 31 -6.54 6.58 -6.94
CA GLN A 31 -5.97 7.92 -6.87
C GLN A 31 -4.99 8.09 -5.71
N LYS A 32 -5.30 7.48 -4.57
CA LYS A 32 -4.46 7.58 -3.37
C LYS A 32 -3.44 6.46 -3.35
N ILE A 33 -2.36 6.64 -4.10
CA ILE A 33 -1.30 5.64 -4.16
C ILE A 33 0.06 6.33 -3.98
N SER A 34 0.93 5.74 -3.18
CA SER A 34 2.24 6.27 -2.87
C SER A 34 3.27 5.16 -2.71
N ILE A 35 4.53 5.54 -2.69
CA ILE A 35 5.64 4.61 -2.49
C ILE A 35 6.40 5.04 -1.23
N ASP A 36 6.48 4.15 -0.25
CA ASP A 36 7.26 4.36 0.96
C ASP A 36 8.54 3.55 0.89
N GLU A 37 9.63 4.14 1.36
CA GLU A 37 10.92 3.46 1.43
C GLU A 37 11.14 2.96 2.85
N LEU A 38 11.30 1.64 2.98
CA LEU A 38 11.46 0.98 4.28
C LEU A 38 12.64 0.00 4.21
N TYR A 39 13.41 -0.07 5.31
CA TYR A 39 14.46 -1.07 5.40
C TYR A 39 13.86 -2.44 5.69
N SER A 40 14.40 -3.45 5.01
CA SER A 40 13.96 -4.82 5.22
C SER A 40 14.34 -5.31 6.61
N THR A 41 13.40 -5.97 7.29
CA THR A 41 13.65 -6.64 8.56
C THR A 41 14.29 -8.02 8.38
N ILE A 42 14.15 -8.58 7.18
CA ILE A 42 14.68 -9.91 6.84
C ILE A 42 16.13 -9.81 6.37
N GLN A 43 16.44 -8.78 5.57
CA GLN A 43 17.80 -8.55 5.05
C GLN A 43 18.27 -7.17 5.50
N PRO A 44 18.99 -7.08 6.62
CA PRO A 44 19.45 -5.79 7.14
C PRO A 44 20.26 -5.00 6.12
N GLY A 45 19.99 -3.71 6.02
CA GLY A 45 20.65 -2.83 5.06
C GLY A 45 20.02 -2.77 3.68
N LYS A 46 19.02 -3.62 3.38
CA LYS A 46 18.33 -3.60 2.12
C LYS A 46 17.12 -2.69 2.19
N LEU A 47 17.07 -1.70 1.30
CA LEU A 47 15.94 -0.77 1.21
C LEU A 47 14.86 -1.37 0.30
N LEU A 48 13.62 -1.39 0.80
CA LEU A 48 12.47 -1.84 0.02
C LEU A 48 11.58 -0.65 -0.31
N HIS A 49 11.01 -0.69 -1.51
CA HIS A 49 10.05 0.31 -1.97
C HIS A 49 8.66 -0.31 -1.90
N SER A 50 7.87 0.13 -0.92
CA SER A 50 6.54 -0.40 -0.69
C SER A 50 5.49 0.46 -1.38
N VAL A 51 4.66 -0.16 -2.21
CA VAL A 51 3.56 0.54 -2.89
C VAL A 51 2.33 0.42 -2.02
N ILE A 52 1.78 1.56 -1.61
CA ILE A 52 0.69 1.63 -0.64
C ILE A 52 -0.43 2.50 -1.19
N SER A 53 -1.66 2.07 -0.97
CA SER A 53 -2.86 2.86 -1.27
C SER A 53 -3.50 3.31 0.03
N GLY A 54 -3.86 4.57 0.14
CA GLY A 54 -4.50 5.14 1.32
C GLY A 54 -3.90 6.49 1.69
N PRO A 55 -4.28 7.04 2.84
CA PRO A 55 -5.13 6.46 3.89
C PRO A 55 -6.62 6.47 3.54
N TYR A 56 -7.35 5.48 4.04
CA TYR A 56 -8.80 5.39 3.93
C TYR A 56 -9.43 5.56 5.31
N GLU A 57 -10.55 6.26 5.36
CA GLU A 57 -11.24 6.57 6.63
C GLU A 57 -11.91 5.35 7.26
N ASN A 58 -12.36 4.42 6.43
CA ASN A 58 -13.05 3.24 6.92
C ASN A 58 -12.61 1.99 6.17
N LYS A 59 -12.91 0.85 6.77
CA LYS A 59 -12.51 -0.45 6.26
C LYS A 59 -13.20 -0.78 4.93
N SER A 60 -14.42 -0.33 4.74
CA SER A 60 -15.18 -0.56 3.52
C SER A 60 -14.50 0.06 2.31
N SER A 61 -14.06 1.31 2.42
CA SER A 61 -13.34 2.00 1.35
C SER A 61 -12.02 1.31 1.03
N ALA A 62 -11.30 0.88 2.06
CA ALA A 62 -10.03 0.16 1.89
C ALA A 62 -10.26 -1.19 1.20
N ASN A 63 -11.32 -1.92 1.56
CA ASN A 63 -11.65 -3.19 0.93
C ASN A 63 -12.02 -3.00 -0.55
N ASN A 64 -12.73 -1.94 -0.89
CA ASN A 64 -13.06 -1.63 -2.28
C ASN A 64 -11.79 -1.42 -3.11
N ALA A 65 -10.83 -0.67 -2.56
CA ALA A 65 -9.54 -0.47 -3.21
C ALA A 65 -8.78 -1.80 -3.35
N LYS A 66 -8.81 -2.62 -2.30
CA LYS A 66 -8.17 -3.94 -2.30
C LYS A 66 -8.74 -4.83 -3.41
N GLU A 67 -10.06 -4.83 -3.59
CA GLU A 67 -10.69 -5.61 -4.65
C GLU A 67 -10.25 -5.16 -6.04
N LYS A 68 -10.20 -3.85 -6.27
CA LYS A 68 -9.74 -3.30 -7.55
C LYS A 68 -8.30 -3.71 -7.85
N ILE A 69 -7.44 -3.66 -6.83
CA ILE A 69 -6.04 -4.03 -6.96
C ILE A 69 -5.89 -5.53 -7.25
N THR A 70 -6.69 -6.36 -6.57
CA THR A 70 -6.69 -7.81 -6.79
C THR A 70 -7.07 -8.16 -8.22
N LYS A 71 -8.05 -7.46 -8.79
CA LYS A 71 -8.48 -7.68 -10.17
C LYS A 71 -7.39 -7.36 -11.19
N THR A 72 -6.45 -6.51 -10.81
CA THR A 72 -5.31 -6.15 -11.68
C THR A 72 -4.18 -7.18 -11.65
N GLY A 73 -4.27 -8.19 -10.77
CA GLY A 73 -3.31 -9.27 -10.69
C GLY A 73 -2.34 -9.20 -9.52
N PHE A 74 -2.51 -8.24 -8.62
CA PHE A 74 -1.69 -8.12 -7.43
C PHE A 74 -2.29 -8.87 -6.25
N GLU A 75 -1.48 -9.10 -5.23
CA GLU A 75 -1.93 -9.71 -3.97
C GLU A 75 -1.83 -8.69 -2.83
N PRO A 76 -2.79 -7.75 -2.74
CA PRO A 76 -2.73 -6.70 -1.73
C PRO A 76 -3.08 -7.20 -0.35
N GLN A 77 -2.55 -6.50 0.66
CA GLN A 77 -2.85 -6.77 2.05
C GLN A 77 -3.46 -5.54 2.70
N LEU A 78 -4.51 -5.75 3.49
CA LEU A 78 -5.13 -4.67 4.26
C LEU A 78 -4.33 -4.44 5.54
N LYS A 79 -3.97 -3.19 5.79
CA LYS A 79 -3.24 -2.78 7.00
C LYS A 79 -4.07 -1.75 7.76
N GLU A 80 -4.11 -1.89 9.06
CA GLU A 80 -4.80 -0.95 9.93
C GLU A 80 -3.78 -0.21 10.80
N ARG A 81 -3.94 1.09 10.90
CA ARG A 81 -3.07 1.93 11.72
C ARG A 81 -3.94 2.81 12.59
N CYS A 82 -3.81 2.64 13.90
CA CYS A 82 -4.59 3.41 14.87
C CYS A 82 -3.68 4.35 15.65
N LYS A 83 -4.16 5.58 15.84
CA LYS A 83 -3.49 6.59 16.64
C LYS A 83 -4.41 7.04 17.76
N GLN A 84 -3.84 7.23 18.92
CA GLN A 84 -4.56 7.85 20.03
C GLN A 84 -4.55 9.37 19.85
N LYS A 85 -5.71 9.95 19.97
CA LYS A 85 -5.90 11.37 19.81
C LYS A 85 -6.17 12.05 21.13
#